data_4e83fcf1aca71fe66358868c8003c60c
#
_entry.id   4e83fcf1aca71fe66358868c8003c60c
#
_cell.length_a   1.000
_cell.length_b   1.000
_cell.length_c   1.000
_cell.angle_alpha   90.00
_cell.angle_beta   90.00
_cell.angle_gamma   90.00
#
_symmetry.space_group_name_H-M   'P 1'
#
loop_
_entity.id
_entity.type
_entity.pdbx_description
1 polymer ?
#
loop_
_entity_poly.entity_id
_entity_poly.type
_entity_poly.pdbx_seq_one_letter_code
_entity_poly.pdbx_strand_id
1 'polypeptide(L)'
;GLGDVYQRQLCMYPYPSGDLHMGHVRNYTIGDVITRYKQKQGFNVLSPMGWDSFGLPAENAAIQTGIHPKKFTEERISNMRDQIQRLGSLYDWDKEVAAHDKNYYRWTQYLFIQLFNNGLAYKEDAPVNWCTSCNTVLANEQVVEGNCERCDSEVIKKNLNQWFFKISKYSDELL
;
A
#
# COMPACT_ATOMS: atom_id res chain seq x y z
N GLY A 1 -13.58 17.10 23.31
CA GLY A 1 -14.43 18.24 23.65
C GLY A 1 -14.99 18.90 22.41
N LEU A 2 -16.14 19.54 22.54
CA LEU A 2 -16.83 20.29 21.46
C LEU A 2 -16.08 21.61 21.15
N GLY A 3 -14.89 21.56 20.66
CA GLY A 3 -14.07 22.71 20.35
C GLY A 3 -12.70 22.37 19.81
N ASP A 4 -12.34 21.08 19.83
CA ASP A 4 -11.06 20.65 19.34
C ASP A 4 -11.05 20.69 17.79
N VAL A 5 -10.10 21.41 17.24
CA VAL A 5 -9.86 21.43 15.80
C VAL A 5 -8.85 20.32 15.48
N TYR A 6 -9.26 19.37 14.66
CA TYR A 6 -8.45 18.21 14.30
C TYR A 6 -7.84 18.35 12.90
N GLN A 7 -6.60 17.90 12.75
CA GLN A 7 -5.94 17.73 11.47
C GLN A 7 -5.45 16.29 11.38
N ARG A 8 -5.82 15.61 10.30
CA ARG A 8 -5.30 14.28 9.97
C ARG A 8 -4.26 14.43 8.86
N GLN A 9 -3.04 14.04 9.16
CA GLN A 9 -1.94 14.07 8.20
C GLN A 9 -1.62 12.66 7.79
N LEU A 10 -1.78 12.36 6.50
CA LEU A 10 -1.47 11.06 5.94
C LEU A 10 -0.43 11.20 4.84
N CYS A 11 0.75 10.62 5.08
CA CYS A 11 1.76 10.41 4.05
C CYS A 11 1.60 9.02 3.44
N MET A 12 2.02 8.85 2.20
CA MET A 12 2.04 7.55 1.56
C MET A 12 2.91 6.57 2.34
N TYR A 13 2.36 5.42 2.67
CA TYR A 13 3.08 4.38 3.41
C TYR A 13 4.14 3.72 2.53
N PRO A 14 5.36 3.47 3.04
CA PRO A 14 6.40 2.82 2.25
C PRO A 14 6.17 1.32 2.10
N TYR A 15 6.66 0.76 1.00
CA TYR A 15 6.81 -0.67 0.83
C TYR A 15 8.06 -1.16 1.56
N PRO A 16 7.96 -2.15 2.46
CA PRO A 16 9.12 -2.67 3.18
C PRO A 16 9.91 -3.71 2.35
N SER A 17 10.39 -3.29 1.18
CA SER A 17 11.18 -4.12 0.25
C SER A 17 12.67 -3.79 0.23
N GLY A 18 13.08 -2.72 0.92
CA GLY A 18 14.47 -2.25 0.98
C GLY A 18 14.65 -1.21 2.10
N ASP A 19 15.68 -0.39 1.97
CA ASP A 19 15.92 0.74 2.86
C ASP A 19 15.27 2.02 2.35
N LEU A 20 15.15 3.03 3.20
CA LEU A 20 14.67 4.35 2.79
C LEU A 20 15.65 4.99 1.79
N HIS A 21 15.10 5.69 0.84
CA HIS A 21 15.85 6.51 -0.12
C HIS A 21 15.42 7.97 -0.07
N MET A 22 16.12 8.86 -0.77
CA MET A 22 15.85 10.30 -0.73
C MET A 22 14.41 10.69 -1.10
N GLY A 23 13.73 9.91 -1.93
CA GLY A 23 12.31 10.11 -2.22
C GLY A 23 11.42 9.95 -0.98
N HIS A 24 11.70 8.97 -0.15
CA HIS A 24 11.03 8.80 1.14
C HIS A 24 11.33 9.98 2.09
N VAL A 25 12.60 10.38 2.19
CA VAL A 25 13.01 11.53 3.01
C VAL A 25 12.24 12.78 2.62
N ARG A 26 12.17 13.07 1.31
CA ARG A 26 11.40 14.22 0.78
C ARG A 26 9.94 14.16 1.20
N ASN A 27 9.28 13.01 0.96
CA ASN A 27 7.86 12.85 1.26
C ASN A 27 7.57 13.03 2.77
N TYR A 28 8.35 12.39 3.62
CA TYR A 28 8.12 12.40 5.07
C TYR A 28 8.51 13.73 5.71
N THR A 29 9.53 14.39 5.21
CA THR A 29 9.90 15.73 5.68
C THR A 29 8.82 16.77 5.37
N ILE A 30 8.20 16.72 4.18
CA ILE A 30 7.09 17.62 3.83
C ILE A 30 5.90 17.38 4.77
N GLY A 31 5.53 16.12 5.00
CA GLY A 31 4.47 15.76 5.94
C GLY A 31 4.76 16.22 7.36
N ASP A 32 6.00 16.04 7.81
CA ASP A 32 6.45 16.47 9.14
C ASP A 32 6.36 18.00 9.34
N VAL A 33 6.78 18.77 8.34
CA VAL A 33 6.66 20.23 8.36
C VAL A 33 5.20 20.67 8.54
N ILE A 34 4.29 20.05 7.78
CA ILE A 34 2.85 20.35 7.88
C ILE A 34 2.32 19.98 9.27
N THR A 35 2.70 18.80 9.80
CA THR A 35 2.32 18.34 11.14
C THR A 35 2.76 19.34 12.20
N ARG A 36 4.04 19.74 12.21
CA ARG A 36 4.58 20.72 13.16
C ARG A 36 3.92 22.06 13.04
N TYR A 37 3.70 22.53 11.82
CA TYR A 37 3.04 23.80 11.57
C TYR A 37 1.62 23.81 12.14
N LYS A 38 0.83 22.77 11.90
CA LYS A 38 -0.53 22.66 12.41
C LYS A 38 -0.58 22.53 13.93
N GLN A 39 0.33 21.77 14.53
CA GLN A 39 0.45 21.71 15.99
C GLN A 39 0.75 23.09 16.60
N LYS A 40 1.64 23.86 15.96
CA LYS A 40 1.96 25.24 16.40
C LYS A 40 0.78 26.19 16.27
N GLN A 41 -0.19 25.89 15.40
CA GLN A 41 -1.44 26.63 15.27
C GLN A 41 -2.51 26.18 16.28
N GLY A 42 -2.23 25.24 17.16
CA GLY A 42 -3.16 24.73 18.18
C GLY A 42 -4.08 23.61 17.70
N PHE A 43 -3.82 23.00 16.54
CA PHE A 43 -4.58 21.84 16.09
C PHE A 43 -4.13 20.57 16.84
N ASN A 44 -5.09 19.71 17.15
CA ASN A 44 -4.81 18.31 17.48
C ASN A 44 -4.50 17.54 16.21
N VAL A 45 -3.25 17.19 15.98
CA VAL A 45 -2.81 16.55 14.74
C VAL A 45 -2.64 15.05 14.97
N LEU A 46 -3.31 14.23 14.17
CA LEU A 46 -3.07 12.80 14.04
C LEU A 46 -2.21 12.57 12.81
N SER A 47 -0.97 12.11 13.00
CA SER A 47 0.01 11.83 11.95
C SER A 47 0.52 10.38 12.10
N PRO A 48 -0.26 9.36 11.67
CA PRO A 48 0.14 7.97 11.81
C PRO A 48 1.20 7.59 10.79
N MET A 49 2.02 6.60 11.14
CA MET A 49 2.86 5.87 10.20
C MET A 49 2.25 4.51 9.91
N GLY A 50 2.43 4.03 8.69
CA GLY A 50 2.01 2.70 8.31
C GLY A 50 2.96 2.06 7.30
N TRP A 51 2.73 0.79 7.04
CA TRP A 51 3.54 -0.03 6.15
C TRP A 51 2.65 -0.67 5.11
N ASP A 52 2.90 -0.36 3.85
CA ASP A 52 2.28 -1.06 2.72
C ASP A 52 3.01 -2.39 2.49
N SER A 53 2.71 -3.33 3.35
CA SER A 53 3.48 -4.56 3.57
C SER A 53 2.82 -5.82 3.01
N PHE A 54 1.73 -5.65 2.27
CA PHE A 54 1.08 -6.72 1.52
C PHE A 54 1.45 -6.62 0.04
N GLY A 55 1.67 -7.78 -0.61
CA GLY A 55 1.79 -7.85 -2.05
C GLY A 55 3.18 -8.15 -2.58
N LEU A 56 3.30 -8.11 -3.91
CA LEU A 56 4.42 -8.60 -4.69
C LEU A 56 5.79 -7.97 -4.39
N PRO A 57 5.93 -6.66 -4.10
CA PRO A 57 7.27 -6.10 -3.86
C PRO A 57 7.99 -6.77 -2.67
N ALA A 58 7.30 -6.96 -1.56
CA ALA A 58 7.87 -7.61 -0.38
C ALA A 58 8.06 -9.12 -0.60
N GLU A 59 7.11 -9.79 -1.27
CA GLU A 59 7.20 -11.21 -1.60
C GLU A 59 8.36 -11.50 -2.56
N ASN A 60 8.53 -10.73 -3.62
CA ASN A 60 9.63 -10.89 -4.56
C ASN A 60 10.99 -10.68 -3.90
N ALA A 61 11.13 -9.66 -3.06
CA ALA A 61 12.35 -9.42 -2.31
C ALA A 61 12.66 -10.59 -1.36
N ALA A 62 11.64 -11.14 -0.69
CA ALA A 62 11.80 -12.32 0.16
C ALA A 62 12.21 -13.57 -0.63
N ILE A 63 11.63 -13.80 -1.82
CA ILE A 63 11.99 -14.91 -2.71
C ILE A 63 13.46 -14.78 -3.15
N GLN A 64 13.88 -13.59 -3.57
CA GLN A 64 15.27 -13.34 -4.01
C GLN A 64 16.29 -13.58 -2.91
N THR A 65 15.94 -13.28 -1.66
CA THR A 65 16.82 -13.47 -0.50
C THR A 65 16.73 -14.86 0.13
N GLY A 66 15.74 -15.68 -0.27
CA GLY A 66 15.49 -17.01 0.33
C GLY A 66 14.96 -16.94 1.76
N ILE A 67 14.48 -15.79 2.20
CA ILE A 67 13.94 -15.58 3.55
C ILE A 67 12.40 -15.66 3.50
N HIS A 68 11.78 -16.23 4.54
CA HIS A 68 10.31 -16.27 4.62
C HIS A 68 9.72 -14.86 4.57
N PRO A 69 8.70 -14.58 3.71
CA PRO A 69 8.17 -13.22 3.47
C PRO A 69 7.83 -12.47 4.75
N LYS A 70 7.17 -13.10 5.71
CA LYS A 70 6.83 -12.47 6.99
C LYS A 70 8.07 -11.97 7.73
N LYS A 71 9.08 -12.83 7.87
CA LYS A 71 10.31 -12.48 8.59
C LYS A 71 11.05 -11.35 7.88
N PHE A 72 11.20 -11.46 6.56
CA PHE A 72 11.81 -10.42 5.73
C PHE A 72 11.11 -9.07 5.93
N THR A 73 9.77 -9.06 5.81
CA THR A 73 8.95 -7.85 5.93
C THR A 73 9.08 -7.21 7.32
N GLU A 74 9.01 -8.01 8.39
CA GLU A 74 9.14 -7.51 9.77
C GLU A 74 10.53 -6.91 10.03
N GLU A 75 11.60 -7.52 9.51
CA GLU A 75 12.97 -6.98 9.61
C GLU A 75 13.11 -5.65 8.85
N ARG A 76 12.54 -5.55 7.64
CA ARG A 76 12.57 -4.30 6.85
C ARG A 76 11.78 -3.19 7.53
N ILE A 77 10.60 -3.49 8.07
CA ILE A 77 9.80 -2.52 8.84
C ILE A 77 10.60 -1.98 10.02
N SER A 78 11.26 -2.86 10.77
CA SER A 78 12.09 -2.43 11.91
C SER A 78 13.19 -1.46 11.47
N ASN A 79 13.92 -1.81 10.39
CA ASN A 79 15.00 -0.96 9.88
C ASN A 79 14.47 0.41 9.37
N MET A 80 13.39 0.39 8.60
CA MET A 80 12.80 1.63 8.09
C MET A 80 12.25 2.52 9.22
N ARG A 81 11.65 1.92 10.24
CA ARG A 81 11.17 2.65 11.44
C ARG A 81 12.34 3.39 12.10
N ASP A 82 13.44 2.70 12.33
CA ASP A 82 14.64 3.31 12.94
C ASP A 82 15.18 4.45 12.06
N GLN A 83 15.19 4.28 10.74
CA GLN A 83 15.61 5.31 9.81
C GLN A 83 14.70 6.55 9.86
N ILE A 84 13.36 6.36 9.88
CA ILE A 84 12.40 7.47 9.96
C ILE A 84 12.51 8.18 11.32
N GLN A 85 12.70 7.43 12.40
CA GLN A 85 12.91 8.01 13.73
C GLN A 85 14.18 8.87 13.79
N ARG A 86 15.26 8.45 13.12
CA ARG A 86 16.50 9.24 12.99
C ARG A 86 16.32 10.54 12.21
N LEU A 87 15.36 10.60 11.28
CA LEU A 87 15.00 11.86 10.61
C LEU A 87 14.33 12.85 11.57
N GLY A 88 13.89 12.40 12.75
CA GLY A 88 13.22 13.23 13.73
C GLY A 88 11.78 13.60 13.35
N SER A 89 11.18 12.91 12.40
CA SER A 89 9.80 13.16 11.98
C SER A 89 8.80 12.84 13.09
N LEU A 90 7.81 13.72 13.26
CA LEU A 90 6.74 13.58 14.24
C LEU A 90 5.63 12.68 13.72
N TYR A 91 5.73 11.40 14.05
CA TYR A 91 4.66 10.43 13.82
C TYR A 91 4.10 9.90 15.14
N ASP A 92 2.81 9.60 15.12
CA ASP A 92 2.12 8.93 16.23
C ASP A 92 2.41 7.43 16.17
N TRP A 93 3.57 7.01 16.64
CA TRP A 93 4.01 5.62 16.58
C TRP A 93 3.07 4.64 17.30
N ASP A 94 2.32 5.12 18.31
CA ASP A 94 1.28 4.34 18.98
C ASP A 94 0.07 4.04 18.06
N LYS A 95 0.00 4.71 16.93
CA LYS A 95 -1.03 4.53 15.88
C LYS A 95 -0.45 3.90 14.62
N GLU A 96 0.73 3.31 14.73
CA GLU A 96 1.36 2.57 13.63
C GLU A 96 0.49 1.41 13.15
N VAL A 97 0.42 1.21 11.83
CA VAL A 97 -0.33 0.11 11.21
C VAL A 97 0.50 -0.60 10.16
N ALA A 98 0.22 -1.87 9.93
CA ALA A 98 0.85 -2.65 8.88
C ALA A 98 -0.22 -3.44 8.10
N ALA A 99 -0.21 -3.33 6.78
CA ALA A 99 -1.23 -3.94 5.93
C ALA A 99 -1.29 -5.47 6.08
N HIS A 100 -0.18 -6.12 6.41
CA HIS A 100 -0.10 -7.58 6.64
C HIS A 100 -0.53 -8.02 8.05
N ASP A 101 -0.80 -7.08 8.97
CA ASP A 101 -1.28 -7.42 10.31
C ASP A 101 -2.74 -7.92 10.24
N LYS A 102 -3.03 -8.99 10.96
CA LYS A 102 -4.38 -9.58 11.04
C LYS A 102 -5.43 -8.58 11.55
N ASN A 103 -5.06 -7.71 12.47
CA ASN A 103 -5.93 -6.67 12.99
C ASN A 103 -6.25 -5.60 11.95
N TYR A 104 -5.39 -5.43 10.95
CA TYR A 104 -5.59 -4.51 9.84
C TYR A 104 -6.34 -5.17 8.68
N TYR A 105 -5.83 -6.26 8.09
CA TYR A 105 -6.41 -6.82 6.88
C TYR A 105 -7.79 -7.45 7.07
N ARG A 106 -8.19 -7.80 8.30
CA ARG A 106 -9.57 -8.25 8.58
C ARG A 106 -10.61 -7.24 8.11
N TRP A 107 -10.28 -5.93 8.14
CA TRP A 107 -11.18 -4.90 7.66
C TRP A 107 -11.26 -4.85 6.14
N THR A 108 -10.16 -5.10 5.45
CA THR A 108 -10.15 -5.30 3.99
C THR A 108 -11.03 -6.49 3.60
N GLN A 109 -10.91 -7.61 4.33
CA GLN A 109 -11.76 -8.78 4.13
C GLN A 109 -13.24 -8.48 4.41
N TYR A 110 -13.53 -7.73 5.46
CA TYR A 110 -14.88 -7.30 5.77
C TYR A 110 -15.49 -6.45 4.65
N LEU A 111 -14.74 -5.46 4.15
CA LEU A 111 -15.18 -4.61 3.04
C LEU A 111 -15.42 -5.45 1.77
N PHE A 112 -14.53 -6.39 1.46
CA PHE A 112 -14.73 -7.30 0.33
C PHE A 112 -16.03 -8.09 0.46
N ILE A 113 -16.31 -8.63 1.63
CA ILE A 113 -17.55 -9.39 1.90
C ILE A 113 -18.78 -8.48 1.71
N GLN A 114 -18.71 -7.22 2.18
CA GLN A 114 -19.81 -6.27 1.95
C GLN A 114 -20.03 -6.00 0.47
N LEU A 115 -18.95 -5.79 -0.31
CA LEU A 115 -19.03 -5.60 -1.77
C LEU A 115 -19.61 -6.84 -2.45
N PHE A 116 -19.21 -8.04 -2.05
CA PHE A 116 -19.72 -9.28 -2.59
C PHE A 116 -21.21 -9.47 -2.29
N ASN A 117 -21.63 -9.29 -1.03
CA ASN A 117 -23.03 -9.43 -0.61
C ASN A 117 -23.97 -8.42 -1.30
N ASN A 118 -23.44 -7.26 -1.71
CA ASN A 118 -24.19 -6.25 -2.45
C ASN A 118 -24.05 -6.40 -3.99
N GLY A 119 -23.48 -7.50 -4.47
CA GLY A 119 -23.33 -7.79 -5.89
C GLY A 119 -22.36 -6.85 -6.63
N LEU A 120 -21.48 -6.19 -5.89
CA LEU A 120 -20.45 -5.30 -6.44
C LEU A 120 -19.12 -6.02 -6.71
N ALA A 121 -18.89 -7.17 -6.08
CA ALA A 121 -17.78 -8.06 -6.39
C ALA A 121 -18.32 -9.35 -7.02
N TYR A 122 -17.68 -9.83 -8.08
CA TYR A 122 -18.06 -11.03 -8.82
C TYR A 122 -16.83 -11.74 -9.39
N LYS A 123 -17.00 -13.01 -9.74
CA LYS A 123 -15.96 -13.79 -10.43
C LYS A 123 -16.32 -13.98 -11.89
N GLU A 124 -15.32 -13.86 -12.75
CA GLU A 124 -15.48 -14.05 -14.19
C GLU A 124 -14.16 -14.56 -14.80
N ASP A 125 -14.28 -15.36 -15.86
CA ASP A 125 -13.14 -15.74 -16.67
C ASP A 125 -12.84 -14.61 -17.65
N ALA A 126 -11.68 -14.00 -17.51
CA ALA A 126 -11.29 -12.86 -18.31
C ALA A 126 -9.81 -12.94 -18.74
N PRO A 127 -9.48 -12.38 -19.91
CA PRO A 127 -8.09 -12.26 -20.33
C PRO A 127 -7.37 -11.21 -19.49
N VAL A 128 -6.29 -11.63 -18.85
CA VAL A 128 -5.39 -10.77 -18.06
C VAL A 128 -4.02 -10.70 -18.70
N ASN A 129 -3.28 -9.63 -18.44
CA ASN A 129 -1.88 -9.58 -18.79
C ASN A 129 -1.10 -10.50 -17.85
N TRP A 130 -0.36 -11.44 -18.41
CA TRP A 130 0.40 -12.41 -17.65
C TRP A 130 1.88 -12.31 -17.99
N CYS A 131 2.71 -12.11 -16.98
CA CYS A 131 4.16 -12.22 -17.11
C CYS A 131 4.59 -13.67 -16.80
N THR A 132 5.17 -14.34 -17.79
CA THR A 132 5.61 -15.74 -17.66
C THR A 132 6.83 -15.91 -16.78
N SER A 133 7.68 -14.87 -16.69
CA SER A 133 8.89 -14.86 -15.86
C SER A 133 8.58 -14.58 -14.40
N CYS A 134 7.76 -13.53 -14.12
CA CYS A 134 7.34 -13.21 -12.76
C CYS A 134 6.20 -14.10 -12.24
N ASN A 135 5.58 -14.93 -13.09
CA ASN A 135 4.43 -15.79 -12.78
C ASN A 135 3.28 -15.02 -12.10
N THR A 136 2.94 -13.83 -12.63
CA THR A 136 1.94 -12.96 -12.02
C THR A 136 1.09 -12.24 -13.07
N VAL A 137 -0.10 -11.81 -12.63
CA VAL A 137 -0.95 -10.90 -13.38
C VAL A 137 -0.40 -9.48 -13.28
N LEU A 138 -0.44 -8.74 -14.38
CA LEU A 138 -0.02 -7.36 -14.48
C LEU A 138 -1.21 -6.44 -14.74
N ALA A 139 -1.24 -5.30 -14.09
CA ALA A 139 -2.11 -4.19 -14.48
C ALA A 139 -1.68 -3.64 -15.86
N ASN A 140 -2.57 -2.90 -16.52
CA ASN A 140 -2.24 -2.35 -17.85
C ASN A 140 -1.04 -1.39 -17.79
N GLU A 141 -0.92 -0.62 -16.73
CA GLU A 141 0.16 0.33 -16.48
C GLU A 141 1.53 -0.34 -16.28
N GLN A 142 1.53 -1.64 -15.94
CA GLN A 142 2.73 -2.45 -15.72
C GLN A 142 3.21 -3.15 -17.01
N VAL A 143 2.54 -2.91 -18.12
CA VAL A 143 2.92 -3.41 -19.44
C VAL A 143 3.47 -2.24 -20.26
N VAL A 144 4.79 -2.22 -20.46
CA VAL A 144 5.50 -1.19 -21.20
C VAL A 144 5.96 -1.78 -22.53
N GLU A 145 5.47 -1.23 -23.64
CA GLU A 145 5.80 -1.69 -25.00
C GLU A 145 5.62 -3.21 -25.22
N GLY A 146 4.62 -3.81 -24.53
CA GLY A 146 4.34 -5.24 -24.62
C GLY A 146 5.13 -6.09 -23.62
N ASN A 147 6.03 -5.50 -22.87
CA ASN A 147 6.90 -6.18 -21.90
C ASN A 147 6.51 -5.85 -20.44
N CYS A 148 6.92 -6.72 -19.54
CA CYS A 148 6.76 -6.54 -18.10
C CYS A 148 7.69 -5.41 -17.59
N GLU A 149 7.16 -4.40 -16.94
CA GLU A 149 7.93 -3.28 -16.35
C GLU A 149 9.06 -3.71 -15.40
N ARG A 150 8.97 -4.95 -14.85
CA ARG A 150 9.89 -5.44 -13.82
C ARG A 150 11.02 -6.29 -14.35
N CYS A 151 10.73 -7.16 -15.32
CA CYS A 151 11.70 -8.16 -15.79
C CYS A 151 11.94 -8.11 -17.30
N ASP A 152 11.28 -7.17 -17.99
CA ASP A 152 11.37 -6.95 -19.43
C ASP A 152 10.99 -8.18 -20.30
N SER A 153 10.36 -9.18 -19.71
CA SER A 153 9.86 -10.36 -20.44
C SER A 153 8.57 -10.02 -21.15
N GLU A 154 8.36 -10.65 -22.33
CA GLU A 154 7.13 -10.50 -23.09
C GLU A 154 5.89 -10.87 -22.26
N VAL A 155 4.87 -10.04 -22.32
CA VAL A 155 3.59 -10.23 -21.64
C VAL A 155 2.58 -10.88 -22.58
N ILE A 156 1.99 -11.97 -22.11
CA ILE A 156 0.95 -12.69 -22.85
C ILE A 156 -0.44 -12.45 -22.26
N LYS A 157 -1.47 -12.64 -23.09
CA LYS A 157 -2.85 -12.71 -22.57
C LYS A 157 -3.15 -14.12 -22.12
N LYS A 158 -3.67 -14.24 -20.89
CA LYS A 158 -4.05 -15.52 -20.28
C LYS A 158 -5.46 -15.40 -19.69
N ASN A 159 -6.35 -16.33 -20.02
CA ASN A 159 -7.66 -16.36 -19.38
C ASN A 159 -7.53 -16.98 -17.98
N LEU A 160 -7.96 -16.23 -16.99
CA LEU A 160 -7.98 -16.65 -15.61
C LEU A 160 -9.34 -16.30 -14.98
N ASN A 161 -9.79 -17.16 -14.07
CA ASN A 161 -10.95 -16.88 -13.24
C ASN A 161 -10.54 -15.88 -12.15
N GLN A 162 -10.99 -14.63 -12.29
CA GLN A 162 -10.56 -13.50 -11.45
C GLN A 162 -11.74 -12.83 -10.76
N TRP A 163 -11.43 -12.15 -9.66
CA TRP A 163 -12.36 -11.25 -9.00
C TRP A 163 -12.38 -9.89 -9.70
N PHE A 164 -13.58 -9.38 -9.90
CA PHE A 164 -13.85 -8.06 -10.45
C PHE A 164 -14.75 -7.26 -9.53
N PHE A 165 -14.60 -5.94 -9.57
CA PHE A 165 -15.51 -4.99 -8.95
C PHE A 165 -16.26 -4.19 -10.00
N LYS A 166 -17.56 -3.96 -9.78
CA LYS A 166 -18.39 -3.10 -10.64
C LYS A 166 -18.15 -1.62 -10.32
N ILE A 167 -16.93 -1.15 -10.58
CA ILE A 167 -16.48 0.19 -10.17
C ILE A 167 -17.28 1.32 -10.84
N SER A 168 -17.82 1.10 -12.04
CA SER A 168 -18.61 2.09 -12.78
C SER A 168 -20.08 2.16 -12.37
N LYS A 169 -20.55 1.25 -11.49
CA LYS A 169 -21.98 1.20 -11.12
C LYS A 169 -22.51 2.50 -10.51
N TYR A 170 -21.67 3.26 -9.84
CA TYR A 170 -22.02 4.49 -9.16
C TYR A 170 -21.42 5.74 -9.81
N SER A 171 -20.91 5.63 -11.04
CA SER A 171 -20.25 6.75 -11.73
C SER A 171 -21.16 7.98 -11.85
N ASP A 172 -22.42 7.77 -12.22
CA ASP A 172 -23.41 8.85 -12.41
C ASP A 172 -23.86 9.48 -11.07
N GLU A 173 -23.81 8.71 -9.98
CA GLU A 173 -24.17 9.21 -8.63
C GLU A 173 -23.02 9.98 -7.97
N LEU A 174 -21.79 9.78 -8.43
CA LEU A 174 -20.58 10.41 -7.89
C LEU A 174 -20.19 11.69 -8.62
N LEU A 175 -20.76 11.96 -9.79
CA LEU A 175 -20.60 13.20 -10.58
C LEU A 175 -21.66 14.24 -10.24
#